data_364f13b5011ef51a15fe78aa7307350b
#
_entry.id   364f13b5011ef51a15fe78aa7307350b
#
_cell.length_a   1.000
_cell.length_b   1.000
_cell.length_c   1.000
_cell.angle_alpha   90.00
_cell.angle_beta   90.00
_cell.angle_gamma   90.00
#
_symmetry.space_group_name_H-M   'P 1'
#
loop_
_entity.id
_entity.type
_entity.pdbx_description
1 polymer ?
#
loop_
_entity_poly.entity_id
_entity_poly.type
_entity_poly.pdbx_seq_one_letter_code
_entity_poly.pdbx_strand_id
1 'polypeptide(L)'
;MTLHITDFRDGFPMGTTRITDENDADNNVPITLEVVKLAAGESVAITAANETAWLLMNGAASGTVGGTEFSFERSSLFDESSSCFHVSAGTNIQFQCSIDTEFTVYSCNNTKSFEARVFSPADVANEPRGKGQVNDRCLRYVRTIFDGSNSDPNTELVLGEVITFQGAWSSYPPHHHAQPEIYHYRFTEPQGYGHGELGETVLKVRNFDTVKILDLNDHAQCAAPGYGMYYSWVIRHLPDDRYTVPEFTEEHAWIMDPESKYWDPEV
;
A
#
# COMPACT_ATOMS: atom_id res chain seq x y z
N MET A 1 12.69 18.52 5.71
CA MET A 1 12.62 17.08 5.46
C MET A 1 11.20 16.62 5.70
N THR A 2 10.45 16.28 4.66
CA THR A 2 9.00 16.01 4.83
C THR A 2 8.74 14.51 4.70
N LEU A 3 8.62 13.80 5.84
CA LEU A 3 8.18 12.40 5.86
C LEU A 3 6.68 12.25 5.57
N HIS A 4 5.90 13.32 5.76
CA HIS A 4 4.46 13.37 5.54
C HIS A 4 4.13 14.35 4.41
N ILE A 5 3.76 13.82 3.25
CA ILE A 5 3.40 14.58 2.04
C ILE A 5 1.89 14.84 2.08
N THR A 6 1.50 16.12 2.02
CA THR A 6 0.11 16.57 2.17
C THR A 6 -0.37 17.45 1.01
N ASP A 7 0.46 17.61 -0.02
CA ASP A 7 0.24 18.57 -1.12
C ASP A 7 -0.95 18.21 -2.02
N PHE A 8 -1.41 16.95 -1.96
CA PHE A 8 -2.42 16.41 -2.87
C PHE A 8 -3.81 16.23 -2.23
N ARG A 9 -4.07 16.85 -1.09
CA ARG A 9 -5.35 16.69 -0.36
C ARG A 9 -6.59 17.11 -1.13
N ASP A 10 -6.43 17.92 -2.17
CA ASP A 10 -7.49 18.32 -3.10
C ASP A 10 -7.71 17.31 -4.24
N GLY A 11 -7.00 16.17 -4.22
CA GLY A 11 -7.03 15.12 -5.23
C GLY A 11 -5.98 15.28 -6.31
N PHE A 12 -6.02 14.40 -7.31
CA PHE A 12 -5.07 14.34 -8.41
C PHE A 12 -5.71 14.78 -9.73
N PRO A 13 -5.02 15.56 -10.57
CA PRO A 13 -5.48 15.87 -11.92
C PRO A 13 -5.42 14.62 -12.82
N MET A 14 -6.05 14.69 -14.00
CA MET A 14 -5.87 13.70 -15.07
C MET A 14 -4.42 13.66 -15.53
N GLY A 15 -3.96 12.48 -15.93
CA GLY A 15 -2.57 12.20 -16.29
C GLY A 15 -1.77 11.66 -15.11
N THR A 16 -0.47 11.82 -15.13
CA THR A 16 0.46 11.29 -14.12
C THR A 16 0.87 12.37 -13.14
N THR A 17 0.70 12.09 -11.85
CA THR A 17 1.21 12.92 -10.74
C THR A 17 2.23 12.13 -9.95
N ARG A 18 3.48 12.60 -9.90
CA ARG A 18 4.54 11.98 -9.09
C ARG A 18 4.47 12.51 -7.66
N ILE A 19 4.45 11.59 -6.69
CA ILE A 19 4.38 11.90 -5.26
C ILE A 19 5.75 11.73 -4.61
N THR A 20 6.46 10.63 -4.91
CA THR A 20 7.84 10.39 -4.48
C THR A 20 8.70 10.04 -5.67
N ASP A 21 10.00 10.31 -5.58
CA ASP A 21 10.98 9.92 -6.59
C ASP A 21 12.11 9.14 -5.90
N GLU A 22 12.45 7.96 -6.42
CA GLU A 22 13.56 7.15 -5.87
C GLU A 22 14.92 7.85 -5.88
N ASN A 23 15.06 8.93 -6.66
CA ASN A 23 16.27 9.72 -6.76
C ASN A 23 16.25 10.99 -5.89
N ASP A 24 15.21 11.21 -5.09
CA ASP A 24 15.15 12.33 -4.15
C ASP A 24 16.34 12.30 -3.19
N ALA A 25 17.14 13.37 -3.17
CA ALA A 25 18.34 13.46 -2.33
C ALA A 25 18.01 13.58 -0.84
N ASP A 26 16.84 14.14 -0.53
CA ASP A 26 16.40 14.39 0.85
C ASP A 26 15.32 13.37 1.26
N ASN A 27 15.56 12.59 2.31
CA ASN A 27 14.67 11.54 2.80
C ASN A 27 14.27 10.52 1.75
N ASN A 28 15.24 9.95 1.15
CA ASN A 28 15.01 9.02 0.07
C ASN A 28 14.42 7.70 0.59
N VAL A 29 13.13 7.50 0.37
CA VAL A 29 12.60 6.16 0.19
C VAL A 29 12.90 5.80 -1.25
N PRO A 30 13.75 4.81 -1.54
CA PRO A 30 14.14 4.48 -2.90
C PRO A 30 13.01 3.78 -3.69
N ILE A 31 11.83 4.39 -3.65
CA ILE A 31 10.61 3.97 -4.33
C ILE A 31 9.97 5.21 -4.95
N THR A 32 9.71 5.16 -6.24
CA THR A 32 8.88 6.15 -6.92
C THR A 32 7.42 5.76 -6.77
N LEU A 33 6.59 6.68 -6.28
CA LEU A 33 5.14 6.58 -6.25
C LEU A 33 4.53 7.61 -7.18
N GLU A 34 3.71 7.14 -8.10
CA GLU A 34 2.90 7.98 -8.99
C GLU A 34 1.42 7.61 -8.86
N VAL A 35 0.55 8.61 -9.04
CA VAL A 35 -0.87 8.40 -9.31
C VAL A 35 -1.13 8.69 -10.78
N VAL A 36 -1.73 7.73 -11.48
CA VAL A 36 -2.05 7.82 -12.90
C VAL A 36 -3.57 7.79 -13.05
N LYS A 37 -4.13 8.89 -13.57
CA LYS A 37 -5.57 9.01 -13.86
C LYS A 37 -5.79 9.09 -15.36
N LEU A 38 -6.60 8.17 -15.87
CA LEU A 38 -6.88 7.99 -17.29
C LEU A 38 -8.37 8.17 -17.55
N ALA A 39 -8.71 8.88 -18.61
CA ALA A 39 -10.10 9.05 -19.01
C ALA A 39 -10.66 7.76 -19.66
N ALA A 40 -11.99 7.65 -19.67
CA ALA A 40 -12.68 6.60 -20.41
C ALA A 40 -12.24 6.58 -21.88
N GLY A 41 -11.87 5.40 -22.39
CA GLY A 41 -11.36 5.20 -23.75
C GLY A 41 -9.87 5.48 -23.93
N GLU A 42 -9.18 6.02 -22.93
CA GLU A 42 -7.73 6.26 -23.02
C GLU A 42 -6.96 4.92 -22.97
N SER A 43 -5.86 4.89 -23.71
CA SER A 43 -5.01 3.71 -23.85
C SER A 43 -3.58 3.99 -23.39
N VAL A 44 -2.96 3.01 -22.77
CA VAL A 44 -1.55 2.99 -22.41
C VAL A 44 -0.83 1.97 -23.29
N ALA A 45 0.31 2.37 -23.85
CA ALA A 45 1.20 1.48 -24.60
C ALA A 45 2.65 1.91 -24.32
N ILE A 46 3.28 1.25 -23.36
CA ILE A 46 4.64 1.58 -22.88
C ILE A 46 5.47 0.32 -22.67
N THR A 47 6.77 0.52 -22.59
CA THR A 47 7.71 -0.47 -22.08
C THR A 47 8.16 -0.01 -20.69
N ALA A 48 8.05 -0.87 -19.67
CA ALA A 48 8.46 -0.55 -18.31
C ALA A 48 9.96 -0.19 -18.26
N ALA A 49 10.27 0.98 -17.72
CA ALA A 49 11.66 1.41 -17.57
C ALA A 49 12.36 0.73 -16.39
N ASN A 50 11.62 0.41 -15.36
CA ASN A 50 12.06 -0.14 -14.09
C ASN A 50 11.16 -1.29 -13.65
N GLU A 51 11.51 -1.98 -12.56
CA GLU A 51 10.53 -2.79 -11.83
C GLU A 51 9.34 -1.92 -11.45
N THR A 52 8.12 -2.34 -11.81
CA THR A 52 6.93 -1.51 -11.67
C THR A 52 5.72 -2.35 -11.31
N ALA A 53 4.96 -1.88 -10.32
CA ALA A 53 3.66 -2.43 -9.92
C ALA A 53 2.56 -1.40 -10.15
N TRP A 54 1.49 -1.78 -10.85
CA TRP A 54 0.31 -0.96 -11.11
C TRP A 54 -0.87 -1.51 -10.31
N LEU A 55 -1.30 -0.78 -9.31
CA LEU A 55 -2.42 -1.14 -8.42
C LEU A 55 -3.65 -0.33 -8.80
N LEU A 56 -4.73 -1.02 -9.19
CA LEU A 56 -6.00 -0.37 -9.52
C LEU A 56 -6.65 0.21 -8.25
N MET A 57 -6.85 1.51 -8.22
CA MET A 57 -7.52 2.22 -7.13
C MET A 57 -9.04 2.30 -7.37
N ASN A 58 -9.42 2.66 -8.58
CA ASN A 58 -10.82 2.75 -9.01
C ASN A 58 -10.88 2.71 -10.54
N GLY A 59 -11.95 2.17 -11.11
CA GLY A 59 -12.17 2.15 -12.55
C GLY A 59 -12.13 0.76 -13.17
N ALA A 60 -11.91 0.71 -14.48
CA ALA A 60 -11.83 -0.53 -15.23
C ALA A 60 -10.87 -0.43 -16.41
N ALA A 61 -9.97 -1.40 -16.51
CA ALA A 61 -8.97 -1.48 -17.56
C ALA A 61 -8.74 -2.92 -18.02
N SER A 62 -8.49 -3.12 -19.31
CA SER A 62 -8.17 -4.43 -19.85
C SER A 62 -7.09 -4.35 -20.93
N GLY A 63 -6.28 -5.39 -21.03
CA GLY A 63 -5.18 -5.43 -21.97
C GLY A 63 -4.21 -6.56 -21.74
N THR A 64 -2.93 -6.32 -22.03
CA THR A 64 -1.86 -7.30 -21.88
C THR A 64 -0.65 -6.70 -21.19
N VAL A 65 0.02 -7.48 -20.37
CA VAL A 65 1.27 -7.16 -19.71
C VAL A 65 2.23 -8.33 -19.85
N GLY A 66 3.38 -8.10 -20.49
CA GLY A 66 4.32 -9.20 -20.77
C GLY A 66 3.72 -10.35 -21.59
N GLY A 67 2.67 -10.09 -22.38
CA GLY A 67 1.94 -11.11 -23.14
C GLY A 67 0.81 -11.81 -22.36
N THR A 68 0.66 -11.54 -21.06
CA THR A 68 -0.44 -12.06 -20.23
C THR A 68 -1.64 -11.10 -20.29
N GLU A 69 -2.83 -11.62 -20.61
CA GLU A 69 -4.07 -10.84 -20.61
C GLU A 69 -4.53 -10.53 -19.18
N PHE A 70 -5.12 -9.35 -19.00
CA PHE A 70 -5.81 -8.99 -17.78
C PHE A 70 -7.10 -8.20 -18.04
N SER A 71 -8.01 -8.27 -17.09
CA SER A 71 -9.21 -7.44 -17.05
C SER A 71 -9.49 -7.08 -15.59
N PHE A 72 -9.33 -5.82 -15.27
CA PHE A 72 -9.49 -5.27 -13.93
C PHE A 72 -10.74 -4.39 -13.86
N GLU A 73 -11.46 -4.51 -12.76
CA GLU A 73 -12.56 -3.61 -12.40
C GLU A 73 -12.56 -3.44 -10.88
N ARG A 74 -12.74 -2.21 -10.40
CA ARG A 74 -12.82 -1.89 -8.99
C ARG A 74 -13.64 -0.63 -8.77
N SER A 75 -14.68 -0.70 -7.95
CA SER A 75 -15.54 0.43 -7.59
C SER A 75 -15.34 0.88 -6.14
N SER A 76 -14.82 0.02 -5.28
CA SER A 76 -14.60 0.32 -3.86
C SER A 76 -13.29 -0.28 -3.36
N LEU A 77 -12.42 0.58 -2.82
CA LEU A 77 -11.20 0.14 -2.12
C LEU A 77 -11.52 -0.63 -0.84
N PHE A 78 -12.67 -0.33 -0.22
CA PHE A 78 -13.04 -0.87 1.09
C PHE A 78 -13.71 -2.24 0.98
N ASP A 79 -14.54 -2.44 -0.05
CA ASP A 79 -15.39 -3.62 -0.18
C ASP A 79 -14.81 -4.66 -1.13
N GLU A 80 -13.93 -4.27 -2.05
CA GLU A 80 -13.38 -5.12 -3.09
C GLU A 80 -11.88 -5.34 -2.90
N SER A 81 -11.41 -6.56 -3.19
CA SER A 81 -9.99 -6.88 -3.11
C SER A 81 -9.19 -6.28 -4.27
N SER A 82 -7.88 -6.42 -4.21
CA SER A 82 -6.93 -5.74 -5.09
C SER A 82 -6.85 -6.36 -6.48
N SER A 83 -6.64 -5.52 -7.49
CA SER A 83 -6.20 -5.90 -8.82
C SER A 83 -4.89 -5.18 -9.13
N CYS A 84 -3.86 -5.93 -9.49
CA CYS A 84 -2.52 -5.39 -9.68
C CYS A 84 -1.76 -6.19 -10.75
N PHE A 85 -0.87 -5.55 -11.47
CA PHE A 85 0.18 -6.27 -12.18
C PHE A 85 1.56 -5.77 -11.78
N HIS A 86 2.53 -6.67 -11.80
CA HIS A 86 3.91 -6.44 -11.38
C HIS A 86 4.87 -6.94 -12.47
N VAL A 87 5.80 -6.09 -12.88
CA VAL A 87 6.67 -6.33 -14.04
C VAL A 87 8.10 -5.89 -13.80
N SER A 88 9.04 -6.55 -14.47
CA SER A 88 10.45 -6.10 -14.56
C SER A 88 10.63 -5.05 -15.66
N ALA A 89 11.74 -4.35 -15.61
CA ALA A 89 12.19 -3.47 -16.71
C ALA A 89 12.19 -4.23 -18.06
N GLY A 90 11.83 -3.53 -19.14
CA GLY A 90 11.74 -4.09 -20.48
C GLY A 90 10.42 -4.78 -20.82
N THR A 91 9.51 -4.93 -19.86
CA THR A 91 8.20 -5.55 -20.09
C THR A 91 7.25 -4.59 -20.83
N ASN A 92 6.58 -5.09 -21.89
CA ASN A 92 5.56 -4.32 -22.60
C ASN A 92 4.24 -4.32 -21.81
N ILE A 93 3.65 -3.14 -21.66
CA ILE A 93 2.37 -2.88 -21.00
C ILE A 93 1.45 -2.23 -22.03
N GLN A 94 0.31 -2.85 -22.33
CA GLN A 94 -0.69 -2.33 -23.26
C GLN A 94 -2.09 -2.57 -22.70
N PHE A 95 -2.85 -1.50 -22.48
CA PHE A 95 -4.24 -1.61 -22.01
C PHE A 95 -5.08 -0.40 -22.40
N GLN A 96 -6.38 -0.54 -22.26
CA GLN A 96 -7.36 0.53 -22.43
C GLN A 96 -8.30 0.59 -21.23
N CYS A 97 -8.66 1.80 -20.83
CA CYS A 97 -9.65 2.06 -19.80
C CYS A 97 -11.05 2.16 -20.40
N SER A 98 -12.03 1.42 -19.88
CA SER A 98 -13.43 1.50 -20.33
C SER A 98 -14.22 2.62 -19.65
N ILE A 99 -13.78 3.05 -18.48
CA ILE A 99 -14.31 4.19 -17.70
C ILE A 99 -13.13 5.00 -17.16
N ASP A 100 -13.38 6.14 -16.54
CA ASP A 100 -12.35 6.89 -15.84
C ASP A 100 -11.70 6.00 -14.78
N THR A 101 -10.37 5.92 -14.81
CA THR A 101 -9.60 4.93 -14.05
C THR A 101 -8.42 5.58 -13.33
N GLU A 102 -8.21 5.19 -12.07
CA GLU A 102 -7.06 5.62 -11.28
C GLU A 102 -6.21 4.42 -10.86
N PHE A 103 -4.90 4.53 -11.10
CA PHE A 103 -3.90 3.60 -10.58
C PHE A 103 -2.94 4.34 -9.64
N THR A 104 -2.46 3.65 -8.60
CA THR A 104 -1.17 3.97 -8.00
C THR A 104 -0.11 3.09 -8.65
N VAL A 105 1.02 3.71 -8.97
CA VAL A 105 2.14 3.05 -9.66
C VAL A 105 3.37 3.18 -8.77
N TYR A 106 3.92 2.05 -8.40
CA TYR A 106 5.13 1.94 -7.58
C TYR A 106 6.26 1.42 -8.45
N SER A 107 7.41 2.06 -8.43
CA SER A 107 8.56 1.59 -9.18
C SER A 107 9.86 1.80 -8.44
N CYS A 108 10.84 0.98 -8.78
CA CYS A 108 12.22 1.10 -8.30
C CYS A 108 13.22 0.65 -9.35
N ASN A 109 14.42 1.23 -9.31
CA ASN A 109 15.50 0.85 -10.19
C ASN A 109 16.01 -0.56 -9.82
N ASN A 110 15.51 -1.55 -10.55
CA ASN A 110 15.93 -2.94 -10.46
C ASN A 110 16.33 -3.43 -11.85
N THR A 111 17.55 -3.87 -12.00
CA THR A 111 18.12 -4.37 -13.27
C THR A 111 17.91 -5.86 -13.49
N LYS A 112 17.36 -6.57 -12.49
CA LYS A 112 17.08 -8.01 -12.58
C LYS A 112 15.78 -8.25 -13.34
N SER A 113 15.75 -9.29 -14.15
CA SER A 113 14.54 -9.67 -14.90
C SER A 113 13.76 -10.74 -14.16
N PHE A 114 12.43 -10.64 -14.26
CA PHE A 114 11.47 -11.65 -13.79
C PHE A 114 10.23 -11.63 -14.70
N GLU A 115 9.44 -12.69 -14.65
CA GLU A 115 8.22 -12.78 -15.44
C GLU A 115 7.13 -11.85 -14.90
N ALA A 116 6.39 -11.22 -15.82
CA ALA A 116 5.24 -10.39 -15.48
C ALA A 116 4.17 -11.21 -14.73
N ARG A 117 3.61 -10.64 -13.68
CA ARG A 117 2.54 -11.26 -12.92
C ARG A 117 1.31 -10.36 -12.84
N VAL A 118 0.16 -10.98 -12.95
CA VAL A 118 -1.16 -10.36 -12.78
C VAL A 118 -1.78 -10.95 -11.54
N PHE A 119 -2.28 -10.10 -10.64
CA PHE A 119 -2.99 -10.45 -9.43
C PHE A 119 -4.43 -9.96 -9.55
N SER A 120 -5.37 -10.87 -9.49
CA SER A 120 -6.80 -10.61 -9.47
C SER A 120 -7.33 -10.58 -8.03
N PRO A 121 -8.57 -10.12 -7.78
CA PRO A 121 -9.17 -10.21 -6.46
C PRO A 121 -9.24 -11.63 -5.88
N ALA A 122 -9.21 -12.65 -6.72
CA ALA A 122 -9.20 -14.06 -6.29
C ALA A 122 -7.84 -14.51 -5.74
N ASP A 123 -6.77 -13.82 -6.13
CA ASP A 123 -5.40 -14.11 -5.70
C ASP A 123 -5.02 -13.41 -4.39
N VAL A 124 -5.82 -12.42 -3.97
CA VAL A 124 -5.51 -11.54 -2.84
C VAL A 124 -6.59 -11.66 -1.76
N ALA A 125 -6.28 -12.38 -0.70
CA ALA A 125 -7.22 -12.63 0.41
C ALA A 125 -7.42 -11.37 1.28
N ASN A 126 -8.65 -11.21 1.81
CA ASN A 126 -8.93 -10.30 2.92
C ASN A 126 -8.62 -11.01 4.24
N GLU A 127 -7.40 -10.90 4.76
CA GLU A 127 -7.04 -11.51 6.04
C GLU A 127 -7.57 -10.67 7.22
N PRO A 128 -8.49 -11.17 8.05
CA PRO A 128 -9.00 -10.45 9.21
C PRO A 128 -8.01 -10.51 10.37
N ARG A 129 -6.94 -9.74 10.33
CA ARG A 129 -5.95 -9.66 11.41
C ARG A 129 -6.48 -8.85 12.59
N GLY A 130 -6.10 -9.25 13.81
CA GLY A 130 -6.53 -8.61 15.04
C GLY A 130 -7.98 -8.91 15.44
N LYS A 131 -8.65 -9.84 14.77
CA LYS A 131 -10.02 -10.26 15.11
C LYS A 131 -10.05 -10.86 16.53
N GLY A 132 -10.95 -10.36 17.36
CA GLY A 132 -11.09 -10.76 18.75
C GLY A 132 -10.08 -10.11 19.72
N GLN A 133 -9.05 -9.44 19.20
CA GLN A 133 -8.09 -8.74 20.06
C GLN A 133 -8.69 -7.42 20.58
N VAL A 134 -8.64 -7.24 21.91
CA VAL A 134 -9.10 -6.02 22.60
C VAL A 134 -10.46 -5.57 22.07
N ASN A 135 -11.44 -6.47 22.06
CA ASN A 135 -12.79 -6.20 21.56
C ASN A 135 -12.78 -5.64 20.11
N ASP A 136 -12.02 -6.28 19.23
CA ASP A 136 -11.85 -5.89 17.82
C ASP A 136 -11.23 -4.49 17.59
N ARG A 137 -10.59 -3.89 18.60
CA ARG A 137 -9.94 -2.58 18.45
C ARG A 137 -8.71 -2.62 17.54
N CYS A 138 -8.20 -3.82 17.24
CA CYS A 138 -7.10 -4.04 16.30
C CYS A 138 -7.57 -4.70 14.99
N LEU A 139 -8.88 -4.78 14.74
CA LEU A 139 -9.41 -5.44 13.55
C LEU A 139 -9.14 -4.61 12.29
N ARG A 140 -8.50 -5.26 11.33
CA ARG A 140 -8.25 -4.75 9.97
C ARG A 140 -8.24 -5.90 8.98
N TYR A 141 -8.52 -5.62 7.72
CA TYR A 141 -8.17 -6.52 6.63
C TYR A 141 -6.77 -6.20 6.12
N VAL A 142 -5.92 -7.20 6.03
CA VAL A 142 -4.62 -7.11 5.36
C VAL A 142 -4.73 -7.87 4.05
N ARG A 143 -4.37 -7.21 2.95
CA ARG A 143 -4.35 -7.74 1.60
C ARG A 143 -2.90 -7.71 1.10
N THR A 144 -2.17 -8.78 1.33
CA THR A 144 -0.82 -8.92 0.75
C THR A 144 -0.98 -9.30 -0.72
N ILE A 145 -0.60 -8.39 -1.61
CA ILE A 145 -0.68 -8.63 -3.05
C ILE A 145 0.49 -9.50 -3.48
N PHE A 146 1.70 -9.04 -3.17
CA PHE A 146 2.91 -9.84 -3.35
C PHE A 146 3.99 -9.50 -2.33
N ASP A 147 4.73 -10.51 -1.95
CA ASP A 147 5.87 -10.48 -1.05
C ASP A 147 6.88 -11.58 -1.43
N GLY A 148 7.87 -11.84 -0.57
CA GLY A 148 8.89 -12.87 -0.81
C GLY A 148 8.36 -14.30 -0.88
N SER A 149 7.11 -14.57 -0.49
CA SER A 149 6.49 -15.92 -0.53
C SER A 149 5.85 -16.25 -1.87
N ASN A 150 5.42 -15.23 -2.62
CA ASN A 150 4.68 -15.39 -3.87
C ASN A 150 5.28 -14.60 -5.06
N SER A 151 6.43 -13.98 -4.90
CA SER A 151 7.16 -13.25 -5.95
C SER A 151 8.41 -14.00 -6.40
N ASP A 152 8.92 -13.61 -7.57
CA ASP A 152 10.24 -14.03 -8.03
C ASP A 152 11.33 -13.50 -7.09
N PRO A 153 12.39 -14.27 -6.77
CA PRO A 153 13.50 -13.80 -5.92
C PRO A 153 14.25 -12.58 -6.47
N ASN A 154 14.09 -12.27 -7.75
CA ASN A 154 14.67 -11.09 -8.39
C ASN A 154 13.88 -9.79 -8.14
N THR A 155 12.65 -9.85 -7.62
CA THR A 155 11.87 -8.65 -7.31
C THR A 155 12.46 -7.89 -6.13
N GLU A 156 12.33 -6.57 -6.13
CA GLU A 156 12.77 -5.70 -5.04
C GLU A 156 11.61 -5.04 -4.29
N LEU A 157 10.39 -5.07 -4.82
CA LEU A 157 9.20 -4.52 -4.18
C LEU A 157 8.41 -5.60 -3.44
N VAL A 158 7.73 -5.17 -2.38
CA VAL A 158 6.65 -5.84 -1.66
C VAL A 158 5.47 -4.89 -1.65
N LEU A 159 4.26 -5.36 -1.93
CA LEU A 159 3.08 -4.51 -2.03
C LEU A 159 1.87 -5.15 -1.37
N GLY A 160 1.13 -4.35 -0.62
CA GLY A 160 -0.16 -4.74 -0.10
C GLY A 160 -1.05 -3.56 0.26
N GLU A 161 -2.22 -3.88 0.77
CA GLU A 161 -3.23 -2.94 1.23
C GLU A 161 -3.69 -3.29 2.64
N VAL A 162 -4.13 -2.28 3.37
CA VAL A 162 -4.82 -2.46 4.66
C VAL A 162 -6.11 -1.67 4.67
N ILE A 163 -7.18 -2.32 5.16
CA ILE A 163 -8.44 -1.67 5.51
C ILE A 163 -8.56 -1.68 7.03
N THR A 164 -8.40 -0.52 7.64
CA THR A 164 -8.58 -0.32 9.08
C THR A 164 -10.04 0.05 9.36
N PHE A 165 -10.68 -0.69 10.26
CA PHE A 165 -12.07 -0.44 10.62
C PHE A 165 -12.20 0.86 11.43
N GLN A 166 -13.41 1.39 11.48
CA GLN A 166 -13.72 2.66 12.17
C GLN A 166 -13.32 2.60 13.65
N GLY A 167 -12.47 3.51 14.07
CA GLY A 167 -11.97 3.59 15.45
C GLY A 167 -11.02 2.46 15.85
N ALA A 168 -10.61 1.62 14.90
CA ALA A 168 -9.67 0.52 15.14
C ALA A 168 -8.23 0.92 14.80
N TRP A 169 -7.30 0.07 15.24
CA TRP A 169 -5.87 0.16 14.95
C TRP A 169 -5.47 -0.87 13.89
N SER A 170 -4.49 -0.52 13.08
CA SER A 170 -3.79 -1.41 12.16
C SER A 170 -2.28 -1.21 12.28
N SER A 171 -1.50 -2.10 11.69
CA SER A 171 -0.06 -2.16 11.95
C SER A 171 0.24 -2.22 13.47
N TYR A 172 -0.66 -2.87 14.23
CA TYR A 172 -0.62 -2.92 15.68
C TYR A 172 -0.44 -4.38 16.17
N PRO A 173 0.45 -4.67 17.15
CA PRO A 173 1.29 -3.70 17.90
C PRO A 173 2.20 -2.88 16.99
N PRO A 174 2.71 -1.72 17.48
CA PRO A 174 3.73 -0.97 16.76
C PRO A 174 4.89 -1.88 16.41
N HIS A 175 5.47 -1.67 15.24
CA HIS A 175 6.54 -2.50 14.73
C HIS A 175 7.49 -1.70 13.85
N HIS A 176 8.65 -2.24 13.59
CA HIS A 176 9.67 -1.66 12.73
C HIS A 176 10.36 -2.70 11.85
N HIS A 177 11.06 -2.23 10.86
CA HIS A 177 11.95 -3.00 9.99
C HIS A 177 12.96 -2.06 9.33
N ALA A 178 14.11 -2.60 8.90
CA ALA A 178 15.17 -1.81 8.28
C ALA A 178 14.81 -1.29 6.88
N GLN A 179 13.93 -1.98 6.17
CA GLN A 179 13.57 -1.69 4.80
C GLN A 179 12.69 -0.43 4.73
N PRO A 180 12.98 0.51 3.81
CA PRO A 180 12.16 1.70 3.62
C PRO A 180 10.77 1.36 3.09
N GLU A 181 9.77 2.09 3.56
CA GLU A 181 8.36 1.87 3.26
C GLU A 181 7.62 3.17 2.94
N ILE A 182 6.55 3.07 2.16
CA ILE A 182 5.60 4.15 1.89
C ILE A 182 4.19 3.68 2.24
N TYR A 183 3.42 4.54 2.93
CA TYR A 183 1.97 4.42 3.09
C TYR A 183 1.27 5.52 2.31
N HIS A 184 0.23 5.15 1.53
CA HIS A 184 -0.59 6.09 0.78
C HIS A 184 -2.07 5.90 1.11
N TYR A 185 -2.74 6.95 1.62
CA TYR A 185 -4.00 6.86 2.35
C TYR A 185 -5.23 7.23 1.54
N ARG A 186 -6.35 6.55 1.85
CA ARG A 186 -7.74 6.89 1.47
C ARG A 186 -8.66 6.69 2.66
N PHE A 187 -9.80 7.38 2.64
CA PHE A 187 -10.85 7.25 3.67
C PHE A 187 -12.20 7.07 3.02
N THR A 188 -13.14 6.46 3.75
CA THR A 188 -14.51 6.24 3.27
C THR A 188 -15.25 7.55 2.97
N GLU A 189 -14.84 8.65 3.61
CA GLU A 189 -15.45 9.97 3.43
C GLU A 189 -14.37 11.01 3.13
N PRO A 190 -14.69 12.08 2.36
CA PRO A 190 -13.70 13.10 1.99
C PRO A 190 -13.02 13.78 3.18
N GLN A 191 -13.75 13.98 4.29
CA GLN A 191 -13.24 14.60 5.53
C GLN A 191 -12.62 13.56 6.48
N GLY A 192 -12.59 12.27 6.13
CA GLY A 192 -12.04 11.19 6.93
C GLY A 192 -10.58 11.45 7.30
N TYR A 193 -10.19 10.96 8.46
CA TYR A 193 -8.82 11.07 8.94
C TYR A 193 -8.45 9.91 9.87
N GLY A 194 -7.17 9.76 10.05
CA GLY A 194 -6.58 8.83 11.00
C GLY A 194 -5.31 9.40 11.61
N HIS A 195 -4.61 8.59 12.37
CA HIS A 195 -3.28 8.91 12.88
C HIS A 195 -2.30 7.82 12.47
N GLY A 196 -1.10 8.24 12.07
CA GLY A 196 0.05 7.38 11.86
C GLY A 196 1.12 7.73 12.86
N GLU A 197 1.73 6.74 13.48
CA GLU A 197 2.88 6.90 14.37
C GLU A 197 4.18 6.70 13.58
N LEU A 198 5.18 7.50 13.89
CA LEU A 198 6.58 7.34 13.50
C LEU A 198 7.43 7.58 14.75
N GLY A 199 7.81 6.51 15.47
CA GLY A 199 8.36 6.61 16.80
C GLY A 199 7.44 7.44 17.71
N GLU A 200 7.96 8.45 18.37
CA GLU A 200 7.19 9.35 19.26
C GLU A 200 6.35 10.41 18.51
N THR A 201 6.45 10.48 17.18
CA THR A 201 5.72 11.50 16.40
C THR A 201 4.40 10.93 15.89
N VAL A 202 3.31 11.65 16.16
CA VAL A 202 1.98 11.31 15.64
C VAL A 202 1.60 12.26 14.49
N LEU A 203 1.30 11.67 13.35
CA LEU A 203 0.86 12.38 12.15
C LEU A 203 -0.65 12.25 11.99
N LYS A 204 -1.34 13.37 11.75
CA LYS A 204 -2.75 13.33 11.34
C LYS A 204 -2.83 13.13 9.82
N VAL A 205 -3.18 11.92 9.40
CA VAL A 205 -3.31 11.55 7.99
C VAL A 205 -4.73 11.76 7.46
N ARG A 206 -4.84 12.14 6.19
CA ARG A 206 -6.10 12.38 5.46
C ARG A 206 -6.08 11.73 4.09
N ASN A 207 -7.18 11.87 3.33
CA ASN A 207 -7.23 11.44 1.94
C ASN A 207 -6.04 12.00 1.15
N PHE A 208 -5.42 11.13 0.35
CA PHE A 208 -4.30 11.43 -0.56
C PHE A 208 -2.96 11.74 0.12
N ASP A 209 -2.89 11.73 1.45
CA ASP A 209 -1.62 11.85 2.15
C ASP A 209 -0.72 10.64 1.85
N THR A 210 0.57 10.88 1.91
CA THR A 210 1.61 9.85 1.81
C THR A 210 2.59 10.00 2.96
N VAL A 211 2.92 8.89 3.62
CA VAL A 211 3.91 8.87 4.70
C VAL A 211 5.07 7.97 4.29
N LYS A 212 6.28 8.49 4.43
CA LYS A 212 7.54 7.75 4.23
C LYS A 212 8.02 7.25 5.58
N ILE A 213 8.30 5.95 5.68
CA ILE A 213 8.82 5.30 6.88
C ILE A 213 10.27 4.94 6.62
N LEU A 214 11.15 5.50 7.42
CA LEU A 214 12.61 5.37 7.34
C LEU A 214 13.18 5.05 8.73
N ASP A 215 14.42 4.58 8.75
CA ASP A 215 15.26 4.58 9.95
C ASP A 215 14.73 3.75 11.13
N LEU A 216 14.13 2.59 10.88
CA LEU A 216 13.67 1.68 11.94
C LEU A 216 12.65 2.33 12.92
N ASN A 217 11.93 3.36 12.50
CA ASN A 217 10.92 3.95 13.37
C ASN A 217 9.75 2.98 13.60
N ASP A 218 9.42 2.77 14.87
CA ASP A 218 8.18 2.09 15.22
C ASP A 218 7.00 2.82 14.60
N HIS A 219 6.10 2.05 14.00
CA HIS A 219 4.94 2.63 13.34
C HIS A 219 3.68 1.80 13.58
N ALA A 220 2.59 2.50 13.77
CA ALA A 220 1.24 1.98 13.90
C ALA A 220 0.25 2.98 13.31
N GLN A 221 -0.97 2.52 13.03
CA GLN A 221 -1.99 3.35 12.38
C GLN A 221 -3.32 3.21 13.13
N CYS A 222 -4.11 4.29 13.21
CA CYS A 222 -5.49 4.16 13.65
C CYS A 222 -6.44 5.03 12.83
N ALA A 223 -7.65 4.53 12.60
CA ALA A 223 -8.73 5.26 11.97
C ALA A 223 -9.54 6.04 13.00
N ALA A 224 -9.96 7.25 12.68
CA ALA A 224 -10.89 7.97 13.54
C ALA A 224 -12.26 7.27 13.57
N PRO A 225 -13.01 7.32 14.69
CA PRO A 225 -14.36 6.78 14.77
C PRO A 225 -15.26 7.31 13.65
N GLY A 226 -15.99 6.41 12.99
CA GLY A 226 -16.90 6.73 11.89
C GLY A 226 -16.27 6.71 10.50
N TYR A 227 -14.96 6.55 10.37
CA TYR A 227 -14.27 6.48 9.09
C TYR A 227 -13.48 5.19 8.95
N GLY A 228 -13.70 4.44 7.86
CA GLY A 228 -12.77 3.41 7.42
C GLY A 228 -11.53 4.06 6.84
N MET A 229 -10.37 3.52 7.13
CA MET A 229 -9.08 3.96 6.58
C MET A 229 -8.49 2.86 5.72
N TYR A 230 -8.20 3.19 4.49
CA TYR A 230 -7.39 2.41 3.57
C TYR A 230 -6.00 3.01 3.50
N TYR A 231 -5.00 2.16 3.41
CA TYR A 231 -3.70 2.54 2.88
C TYR A 231 -3.08 1.40 2.09
N SER A 232 -2.46 1.72 0.96
CA SER A 232 -1.49 0.83 0.34
C SER A 232 -0.16 1.00 1.05
N TRP A 233 0.55 -0.11 1.19
CA TRP A 233 1.90 -0.14 1.74
C TRP A 233 2.85 -0.80 0.73
N VAL A 234 3.99 -0.17 0.54
CA VAL A 234 5.02 -0.67 -0.36
C VAL A 234 6.38 -0.59 0.33
N ILE A 235 7.09 -1.70 0.33
CA ILE A 235 8.44 -1.84 0.90
C ILE A 235 9.40 -2.15 -0.22
N ARG A 236 10.61 -1.58 -0.16
CA ARG A 236 11.72 -2.01 -1.01
C ARG A 236 12.72 -2.82 -0.21
N HIS A 237 13.04 -4.01 -0.69
CA HIS A 237 14.08 -4.84 -0.11
C HIS A 237 15.43 -4.10 -0.09
N LEU A 238 16.18 -4.29 0.98
CA LEU A 238 17.56 -3.85 1.02
C LEU A 238 18.48 -4.91 0.39
N PRO A 239 19.62 -4.51 -0.17
CA PRO A 239 20.64 -5.47 -0.60
C PRO A 239 21.04 -6.38 0.57
N ASP A 240 21.03 -7.69 0.35
CA ASP A 240 21.39 -8.73 1.33
C ASP A 240 20.53 -8.77 2.60
N ASP A 241 19.48 -7.91 2.71
CA ASP A 241 18.54 -7.89 3.82
C ASP A 241 17.10 -7.70 3.28
N ARG A 242 16.51 -8.81 2.84
CA ARG A 242 15.15 -8.80 2.29
C ARG A 242 14.12 -8.75 3.42
N TYR A 243 13.13 -7.88 3.27
CA TYR A 243 11.97 -7.87 4.16
C TYR A 243 11.27 -9.23 4.15
N THR A 244 10.97 -9.73 5.33
CA THR A 244 10.20 -10.97 5.54
C THR A 244 9.01 -10.73 6.47
N VAL A 245 9.29 -10.27 7.69
CA VAL A 245 8.30 -9.94 8.72
C VAL A 245 8.83 -8.74 9.53
N PRO A 246 7.95 -7.89 10.07
CA PRO A 246 8.39 -6.81 10.96
C PRO A 246 8.78 -7.34 12.34
N GLU A 247 9.57 -6.56 13.07
CA GLU A 247 9.83 -6.76 14.49
C GLU A 247 8.84 -5.93 15.31
N PHE A 248 8.13 -6.55 16.26
CA PHE A 248 7.17 -5.85 17.10
C PHE A 248 7.87 -5.18 18.27
N THR A 249 7.42 -3.97 18.61
CA THR A 249 7.89 -3.24 19.79
C THR A 249 7.63 -4.07 21.05
N GLU A 250 8.68 -4.44 21.76
CA GLU A 250 8.65 -5.43 22.85
C GLU A 250 7.61 -5.09 23.92
N GLU A 251 7.56 -3.83 24.36
CA GLU A 251 6.64 -3.38 25.41
C GLU A 251 5.15 -3.49 25.04
N HIS A 252 4.81 -3.59 23.75
CA HIS A 252 3.44 -3.70 23.22
C HIS A 252 3.12 -5.08 22.68
N ALA A 253 4.10 -5.97 22.51
CA ALA A 253 3.92 -7.29 21.92
C ALA A 253 3.02 -8.22 22.76
N TRP A 254 2.87 -7.95 24.07
CA TRP A 254 2.03 -8.72 24.98
C TRP A 254 0.58 -8.88 24.52
N ILE A 255 0.05 -7.91 23.74
CA ILE A 255 -1.34 -7.92 23.27
C ILE A 255 -1.61 -9.00 22.21
N MET A 256 -0.56 -9.58 21.62
CA MET A 256 -0.68 -10.68 20.68
C MET A 256 -0.93 -12.04 21.32
N ASP A 257 -0.67 -12.15 22.64
CA ASP A 257 -0.99 -13.35 23.40
C ASP A 257 -2.50 -13.43 23.64
N PRO A 258 -3.22 -14.46 23.13
CA PRO A 258 -4.66 -14.61 23.31
C PRO A 258 -5.11 -14.67 24.78
N GLU A 259 -4.22 -15.06 25.70
CA GLU A 259 -4.49 -15.16 27.15
C GLU A 259 -4.22 -13.85 27.88
N SER A 260 -3.74 -12.82 27.19
CA SER A 260 -3.44 -11.52 27.78
C SER A 260 -4.68 -10.87 28.36
N LYS A 261 -4.52 -10.34 29.56
CA LYS A 261 -5.58 -9.60 30.26
C LYS A 261 -5.39 -8.10 30.03
N TYR A 262 -6.39 -7.47 29.50
CA TYR A 262 -6.46 -6.03 29.35
C TYR A 262 -7.61 -5.46 30.18
N TRP A 263 -7.57 -4.16 30.42
CA TRP A 263 -8.66 -3.46 31.10
C TRP A 263 -9.90 -3.43 30.19
N ASP A 264 -10.97 -4.05 30.66
CA ASP A 264 -12.25 -4.14 29.96
C ASP A 264 -13.38 -3.75 30.94
N PRO A 265 -13.85 -2.50 30.89
CA PRO A 265 -14.89 -2.05 31.80
C PRO A 265 -16.22 -2.72 31.49
N GLU A 266 -16.94 -3.11 32.54
CA GLU A 266 -18.36 -3.46 32.43
C GLU A 266 -19.15 -2.17 32.09
N VAL A 267 -19.90 -2.15 30.98
CA VAL A 267 -20.73 -1.04 30.55
C VAL A 267 -22.21 -1.35 30.77
#